data_9ddb811d6f22db3823996d7aeb84862a
#
_entry.id   9ddb811d6f22db3823996d7aeb84862a
#
_cell.length_a   1.000
_cell.length_b   1.000
_cell.length_c   1.000
_cell.angle_alpha   90.00
_cell.angle_beta   90.00
_cell.angle_gamma   90.00
#
_symmetry.space_group_name_H-M   'P 1'
#
loop_
_entity.id
_entity.type
_entity.pdbx_description
1 polymer ?
#
loop_
_entity_poly.entity_id
_entity_poly.type
_entity_poly.pdbx_seq_one_letter_code
_entity_poly.pdbx_strand_id
1 'polypeptide(L)'
;MDVESIVYTYHENEVTFRTMKQLKYVILATMALVLVYGFNSGAKDHFKKLKTLTQIIRLVNENYVEEVEMEEILNGAIVGLLDKLDPHSTYITEDQFESIQEQFDAEFEGIGIEFNIMDGYITVISPIPETPSSEAGLQSGDKIVRINDESAYKITQKDVFEKLRGPKGSQVEVTIRRSGTDDFSVTLTRAKIPIHSVLASFMINDEVGYIKVNRFARSTAEEIATSLYELEQEGMKEVMLDLRNNGGGMMDQAIQIVDMFVDSRDTILFTKGRIPNSNDVYYARKSRKDKDYPVVVLINRGSASASEIVSGAFQDLDRGIVVGETSFGKGLVQRQYPLNDGSAARITIAQYYTPSGRLIQRSFDNGIEDYYSDLVDEDREASDSTLAARPIFKTKQGRDVFGGGGITPDYHVKLDLDFSESTRNLLTHKDRLIFNYADELKSDVINTYSTFEKFLANFMMDQRKQKLFFKWLNNKELEFEKDERIENWSTIGNRIKAQLANAIWGKSSMYKVL
;
A
#
# COMPACT_ATOMS: atom_id res chain seq x y z
N MET A 1 -22.62 -69.31 -38.74
CA MET A 1 -23.09 -68.06 -38.12
C MET A 1 -24.42 -67.77 -38.76
N ASP A 2 -25.45 -67.82 -37.93
CA ASP A 2 -26.84 -67.77 -38.40
C ASP A 2 -27.28 -66.38 -38.81
N VAL A 3 -27.99 -66.27 -39.92
CA VAL A 3 -28.48 -64.97 -40.44
C VAL A 3 -29.42 -64.29 -39.46
N GLU A 4 -30.09 -65.02 -38.58
CA GLU A 4 -30.96 -64.46 -37.51
C GLU A 4 -30.20 -63.69 -36.45
N SER A 5 -28.96 -64.01 -36.11
CA SER A 5 -28.15 -63.25 -35.12
C SER A 5 -27.67 -61.89 -35.63
N ILE A 6 -27.52 -61.71 -36.93
CA ILE A 6 -27.11 -60.44 -37.57
C ILE A 6 -28.28 -59.47 -37.64
N VAL A 7 -29.49 -59.94 -37.86
CA VAL A 7 -30.71 -59.09 -37.94
C VAL A 7 -31.09 -58.55 -36.54
N TYR A 8 -30.92 -59.36 -35.48
CA TYR A 8 -31.19 -58.93 -34.11
C TYR A 8 -30.21 -57.79 -33.65
N THR A 9 -28.95 -57.94 -33.99
CA THR A 9 -27.92 -56.92 -33.62
C THR A 9 -28.09 -55.63 -34.42
N TYR A 10 -28.62 -55.68 -35.63
CA TYR A 10 -28.88 -54.45 -36.42
C TYR A 10 -30.12 -53.69 -35.91
N HIS A 11 -31.16 -54.39 -35.44
CA HIS A 11 -32.36 -53.79 -34.90
C HIS A 11 -32.14 -53.16 -33.52
N GLU A 12 -31.33 -53.77 -32.65
CA GLU A 12 -30.98 -53.15 -31.36
C GLU A 12 -30.11 -51.88 -31.52
N ASN A 13 -29.19 -51.85 -32.49
CA ASN A 13 -28.38 -50.69 -32.78
C ASN A 13 -29.19 -49.51 -33.38
N GLU A 14 -30.18 -49.77 -34.21
CA GLU A 14 -31.06 -48.71 -34.75
C GLU A 14 -32.00 -48.13 -33.70
N VAL A 15 -32.52 -48.94 -32.79
CA VAL A 15 -33.38 -48.49 -31.68
C VAL A 15 -32.57 -47.66 -30.67
N THR A 16 -31.34 -48.08 -30.34
CA THR A 16 -30.44 -47.30 -29.46
C THR A 16 -29.96 -46.01 -30.11
N PHE A 17 -29.74 -45.98 -31.41
CA PHE A 17 -29.32 -44.76 -32.13
C PHE A 17 -30.48 -43.75 -32.26
N ARG A 18 -31.73 -44.19 -32.42
CA ARG A 18 -32.93 -43.33 -32.42
C ARG A 18 -33.23 -42.78 -31.03
N THR A 19 -33.11 -43.59 -29.98
CA THR A 19 -33.31 -43.11 -28.59
C THR A 19 -32.21 -42.12 -28.16
N MET A 20 -30.95 -42.32 -28.54
CA MET A 20 -29.88 -41.36 -28.28
C MET A 20 -30.05 -40.05 -29.05
N LYS A 21 -30.56 -40.09 -30.30
CA LYS A 21 -30.92 -38.87 -31.04
C LYS A 21 -32.08 -38.12 -30.38
N GLN A 22 -33.10 -38.81 -29.95
CA GLN A 22 -34.23 -38.20 -29.24
C GLN A 22 -33.82 -37.62 -27.89
N LEU A 23 -32.94 -38.32 -27.15
CA LEU A 23 -32.39 -37.82 -25.89
C LEU A 23 -31.55 -36.54 -26.08
N LYS A 24 -30.76 -36.43 -27.16
CA LYS A 24 -30.04 -35.19 -27.51
C LYS A 24 -30.98 -34.03 -27.80
N TYR A 25 -32.09 -34.25 -28.49
CA TYR A 25 -33.08 -33.22 -28.77
C TYR A 25 -33.85 -32.80 -27.51
N VAL A 26 -34.14 -33.75 -26.60
CA VAL A 26 -34.74 -33.46 -25.29
C VAL A 26 -33.78 -32.67 -24.40
N ILE A 27 -32.49 -33.02 -24.38
CA ILE A 27 -31.47 -32.28 -23.64
C ILE A 27 -31.28 -30.86 -24.22
N LEU A 28 -31.25 -30.70 -25.54
CA LEU A 28 -31.17 -29.40 -26.20
C LEU A 28 -32.43 -28.55 -25.97
N ALA A 29 -33.62 -29.18 -26.00
CA ALA A 29 -34.87 -28.49 -25.71
C ALA A 29 -35.00 -28.08 -24.24
N THR A 30 -34.56 -28.94 -23.30
CA THR A 30 -34.49 -28.59 -21.87
C THR A 30 -33.43 -27.53 -21.59
N MET A 31 -32.25 -27.56 -22.22
CA MET A 31 -31.27 -26.48 -22.15
C MET A 31 -31.80 -25.16 -22.71
N ALA A 32 -32.51 -25.21 -23.87
CA ALA A 32 -33.15 -24.02 -24.44
C ALA A 32 -34.28 -23.50 -23.55
N LEU A 33 -35.06 -24.36 -22.92
CA LEU A 33 -36.09 -23.99 -21.95
C LEU A 33 -35.50 -23.41 -20.66
N VAL A 34 -34.43 -23.97 -20.14
CA VAL A 34 -33.70 -23.43 -18.97
C VAL A 34 -33.07 -22.08 -19.30
N LEU A 35 -32.51 -21.90 -20.50
CA LEU A 35 -32.01 -20.61 -20.99
C LEU A 35 -33.16 -19.59 -21.15
N VAL A 36 -34.31 -20.00 -21.68
CA VAL A 36 -35.46 -19.11 -21.87
C VAL A 36 -36.17 -18.78 -20.54
N TYR A 37 -36.28 -19.72 -19.60
CA TYR A 37 -36.92 -19.51 -18.29
C TYR A 37 -35.95 -18.86 -17.28
N GLY A 38 -34.65 -19.18 -17.32
CA GLY A 38 -33.63 -18.55 -16.47
C GLY A 38 -33.42 -17.06 -16.77
N PHE A 39 -33.72 -16.62 -17.99
CA PHE A 39 -33.63 -15.21 -18.41
C PHE A 39 -34.89 -14.36 -18.14
N ASN A 40 -35.97 -14.92 -17.56
CA ASN A 40 -37.30 -14.30 -17.72
C ASN A 40 -37.85 -13.52 -16.52
N SER A 41 -37.15 -13.27 -15.42
CA SER A 41 -37.77 -12.51 -14.32
C SER A 41 -37.00 -11.31 -13.75
N GLY A 42 -35.71 -11.15 -14.05
CA GLY A 42 -34.93 -9.96 -13.63
C GLY A 42 -34.16 -9.30 -14.78
N ALA A 43 -33.86 -10.03 -15.83
CA ALA A 43 -33.00 -9.58 -16.92
C ALA A 43 -33.64 -8.49 -17.82
N LYS A 44 -34.97 -8.48 -17.95
CA LYS A 44 -35.67 -7.54 -18.87
C LYS A 44 -35.47 -6.06 -18.48
N ASP A 45 -35.46 -5.74 -17.18
CA ASP A 45 -35.30 -4.36 -16.71
C ASP A 45 -33.84 -3.89 -16.80
N HIS A 46 -32.87 -4.77 -16.53
CA HIS A 46 -31.45 -4.45 -16.65
C HIS A 46 -31.05 -4.19 -18.11
N PHE A 47 -31.52 -5.00 -19.05
CA PHE A 47 -31.30 -4.78 -20.48
C PHE A 47 -31.92 -3.46 -20.99
N LYS A 48 -33.07 -3.07 -20.45
CA LYS A 48 -33.69 -1.78 -20.79
C LYS A 48 -32.81 -0.61 -20.33
N LYS A 49 -32.26 -0.66 -19.13
CA LYS A 49 -31.35 0.37 -18.60
C LYS A 49 -30.03 0.42 -19.36
N LEU A 50 -29.45 -0.73 -19.70
CA LEU A 50 -28.24 -0.80 -20.53
C LEU A 50 -28.49 -0.14 -21.92
N LYS A 51 -29.61 -0.43 -22.55
CA LYS A 51 -30.01 0.23 -23.81
C LYS A 51 -30.15 1.75 -23.64
N THR A 52 -30.72 2.20 -22.52
CA THR A 52 -30.83 3.64 -22.21
C THR A 52 -29.46 4.28 -22.08
N LEU A 53 -28.51 3.62 -21.35
CA LEU A 53 -27.15 4.09 -21.23
C LEU A 53 -26.47 4.23 -22.59
N THR A 54 -26.55 3.21 -23.44
CA THR A 54 -26.02 3.25 -24.82
C THR A 54 -26.65 4.40 -25.65
N GLN A 55 -27.95 4.68 -25.48
CA GLN A 55 -28.59 5.82 -26.15
C GLN A 55 -28.04 7.16 -25.65
N ILE A 56 -27.81 7.31 -24.35
CA ILE A 56 -27.23 8.55 -23.78
C ILE A 56 -25.82 8.75 -24.30
N ILE A 57 -24.97 7.72 -24.29
CA ILE A 57 -23.60 7.77 -24.83
C ILE A 57 -23.62 8.26 -26.28
N ARG A 58 -24.50 7.70 -27.11
CA ARG A 58 -24.65 8.13 -28.51
C ARG A 58 -25.09 9.59 -28.61
N LEU A 59 -26.10 10.02 -27.83
CA LEU A 59 -26.60 11.40 -27.85
C LEU A 59 -25.51 12.38 -27.41
N VAL A 60 -24.71 12.06 -26.44
CA VAL A 60 -23.57 12.89 -26.02
C VAL A 60 -22.55 13.02 -27.16
N ASN A 61 -22.15 11.90 -27.76
CA ASN A 61 -21.21 11.92 -28.88
C ASN A 61 -21.69 12.67 -30.11
N GLU A 62 -23.03 12.64 -30.39
CA GLU A 62 -23.60 13.26 -31.58
C GLU A 62 -24.02 14.73 -31.38
N ASN A 63 -24.33 15.17 -30.15
CA ASN A 63 -25.03 16.41 -29.91
C ASN A 63 -24.42 17.33 -28.85
N TYR A 64 -23.38 16.89 -28.12
CA TYR A 64 -22.78 17.78 -27.13
C TYR A 64 -22.10 18.97 -27.83
N VAL A 65 -22.11 20.13 -27.16
CA VAL A 65 -21.66 21.41 -27.73
C VAL A 65 -20.20 21.47 -28.11
N GLU A 66 -19.36 20.65 -27.44
CA GLU A 66 -17.94 20.54 -27.68
C GLU A 66 -17.60 19.10 -28.06
N GLU A 67 -16.45 18.89 -28.71
CA GLU A 67 -15.90 17.55 -28.95
C GLU A 67 -15.55 16.90 -27.60
N VAL A 68 -15.91 15.64 -27.42
CA VAL A 68 -15.74 14.93 -26.16
C VAL A 68 -14.81 13.72 -26.32
N GLU A 69 -13.92 13.57 -25.36
CA GLU A 69 -13.10 12.35 -25.23
C GLU A 69 -13.98 11.21 -24.67
N MET A 70 -14.46 10.36 -25.57
CA MET A 70 -15.43 9.30 -25.22
C MET A 70 -14.86 8.30 -24.21
N GLU A 71 -13.56 8.05 -24.21
CA GLU A 71 -12.90 7.17 -23.25
C GLU A 71 -13.05 7.72 -21.81
N GLU A 72 -12.84 9.02 -21.61
CA GLU A 72 -12.99 9.66 -20.31
C GLU A 72 -14.43 9.55 -19.78
N ILE A 73 -15.42 9.79 -20.66
CA ILE A 73 -16.84 9.68 -20.32
C ILE A 73 -17.22 8.24 -19.94
N LEU A 74 -16.73 7.25 -20.70
CA LEU A 74 -17.00 5.84 -20.41
C LEU A 74 -16.33 5.39 -19.12
N ASN A 75 -15.10 5.80 -18.86
CA ASN A 75 -14.40 5.57 -17.60
C ASN A 75 -15.19 6.19 -16.42
N GLY A 76 -15.68 7.42 -16.58
CA GLY A 76 -16.54 8.06 -15.58
C GLY A 76 -17.84 7.30 -15.30
N ALA A 77 -18.46 6.71 -16.33
CA ALA A 77 -19.65 5.88 -16.17
C ALA A 77 -19.36 4.57 -15.42
N ILE A 78 -18.20 3.92 -15.68
CA ILE A 78 -17.75 2.71 -14.97
C ILE A 78 -17.46 3.04 -13.50
N VAL A 79 -16.74 4.12 -13.24
CA VAL A 79 -16.47 4.60 -11.87
C VAL A 79 -17.77 4.86 -11.13
N GLY A 80 -18.70 5.61 -11.71
CA GLY A 80 -20.00 5.90 -11.10
C GLY A 80 -20.87 4.67 -10.83
N LEU A 81 -20.68 3.57 -11.58
CA LEU A 81 -21.31 2.28 -11.28
C LEU A 81 -20.72 1.62 -10.04
N LEU A 82 -19.39 1.63 -9.89
CA LEU A 82 -18.70 1.00 -8.78
C LEU A 82 -18.86 1.79 -7.48
N ASP A 83 -18.91 3.12 -7.54
CA ASP A 83 -19.13 4.02 -6.40
C ASP A 83 -20.48 3.77 -5.69
N LYS A 84 -21.43 3.10 -6.38
CA LYS A 84 -22.72 2.71 -5.77
C LYS A 84 -22.65 1.43 -4.93
N LEU A 85 -21.50 0.75 -4.92
CA LEU A 85 -21.33 -0.47 -4.15
C LEU A 85 -20.78 -0.17 -2.75
N ASP A 86 -19.58 0.40 -2.69
CA ASP A 86 -18.87 0.75 -1.46
C ASP A 86 -17.68 1.69 -1.79
N PRO A 87 -17.04 2.35 -0.79
CA PRO A 87 -15.93 3.29 -1.03
C PRO A 87 -14.64 2.65 -1.55
N HIS A 88 -14.57 1.35 -1.66
CA HIS A 88 -13.35 0.61 -1.97
C HIS A 88 -13.43 -0.22 -3.26
N SER A 89 -14.65 -0.48 -3.77
CA SER A 89 -14.83 -1.07 -5.11
C SER A 89 -14.50 0.00 -6.15
N THR A 90 -13.54 -0.28 -7.04
CA THR A 90 -13.03 0.74 -7.97
C THR A 90 -12.65 0.16 -9.33
N TYR A 91 -12.72 1.00 -10.35
CA TYR A 91 -12.11 0.77 -11.65
C TYR A 91 -10.64 1.16 -11.60
N ILE A 92 -9.80 0.35 -12.23
CA ILE A 92 -8.34 0.51 -12.28
C ILE A 92 -7.96 0.51 -13.76
N THR A 93 -7.43 1.62 -14.25
CA THR A 93 -6.94 1.72 -15.63
C THR A 93 -5.74 0.79 -15.85
N GLU A 94 -5.38 0.52 -17.11
CA GLU A 94 -4.25 -0.35 -17.47
C GLU A 94 -2.95 0.11 -16.79
N ASP A 95 -2.59 1.40 -16.93
CA ASP A 95 -1.37 1.97 -16.31
C ASP A 95 -1.35 1.81 -14.78
N GLN A 96 -2.52 2.02 -14.14
CA GLN A 96 -2.66 1.85 -12.69
C GLN A 96 -2.57 0.37 -12.28
N PHE A 97 -3.12 -0.53 -13.09
CA PHE A 97 -3.13 -1.96 -12.79
C PHE A 97 -1.71 -2.53 -12.82
N GLU A 98 -0.91 -2.17 -13.81
CA GLU A 98 0.50 -2.54 -13.89
C GLU A 98 1.28 -2.05 -12.65
N SER A 99 1.13 -0.77 -12.29
CA SER A 99 1.77 -0.19 -11.10
C SER A 99 1.35 -0.89 -9.79
N ILE A 100 0.09 -1.29 -9.66
CA ILE A 100 -0.40 -2.03 -8.50
C ILE A 100 0.18 -3.45 -8.46
N GLN A 101 0.30 -4.11 -9.62
CA GLN A 101 0.92 -5.45 -9.69
C GLN A 101 2.39 -5.39 -9.26
N GLU A 102 3.17 -4.43 -9.76
CA GLU A 102 4.56 -4.20 -9.32
C GLU A 102 4.65 -4.02 -7.79
N GLN A 103 3.73 -3.26 -7.20
CA GLN A 103 3.69 -3.06 -5.75
C GLN A 103 3.36 -4.34 -4.98
N PHE A 104 2.50 -5.21 -5.50
CA PHE A 104 2.18 -6.50 -4.89
C PHE A 104 3.30 -7.53 -5.12
N ASP A 105 3.92 -7.54 -6.29
CA ASP A 105 5.03 -8.43 -6.60
C ASP A 105 6.33 -8.02 -5.90
N ALA A 106 6.36 -6.82 -5.31
CA ALA A 106 7.50 -6.24 -4.61
C ALA A 106 8.73 -6.03 -5.51
N GLU A 107 8.52 -5.85 -6.81
CA GLU A 107 9.60 -5.58 -7.77
C GLU A 107 9.08 -4.80 -8.99
N PHE A 108 9.97 -4.04 -9.62
CA PHE A 108 9.74 -3.44 -10.94
C PHE A 108 11.01 -3.50 -11.78
N GLU A 109 10.92 -3.30 -13.08
CA GLU A 109 12.08 -3.30 -13.96
C GLU A 109 12.53 -1.87 -14.26
N GLY A 110 13.82 -1.54 -13.96
CA GLY A 110 14.34 -0.19 -14.11
C GLY A 110 15.78 -0.03 -13.63
N ILE A 111 16.14 1.20 -13.21
CA ILE A 111 17.50 1.55 -12.79
C ILE A 111 17.73 1.57 -11.26
N GLY A 112 16.67 1.64 -10.46
CA GLY A 112 16.77 1.55 -8.99
C GLY A 112 17.07 2.87 -8.28
N ILE A 113 16.27 3.91 -8.49
CA ILE A 113 16.33 5.17 -7.74
C ILE A 113 14.99 5.51 -7.09
N GLU A 114 15.06 6.10 -5.90
CA GLU A 114 14.00 6.92 -5.33
C GLU A 114 14.26 8.37 -5.78
N PHE A 115 13.31 9.02 -6.43
CA PHE A 115 13.50 10.35 -7.00
C PHE A 115 12.34 11.30 -6.71
N ASN A 116 12.60 12.58 -6.94
CA ASN A 116 11.56 13.60 -7.05
C ASN A 116 11.92 14.57 -8.19
N ILE A 117 10.93 15.28 -8.73
CA ILE A 117 11.19 16.36 -9.69
C ILE A 117 11.31 17.66 -8.88
N MET A 118 12.50 18.24 -8.88
CA MET A 118 12.84 19.45 -8.13
C MET A 118 13.56 20.42 -9.06
N ASP A 119 13.19 21.71 -9.01
CA ASP A 119 13.70 22.75 -9.94
C ASP A 119 13.57 22.34 -11.42
N GLY A 120 12.58 21.49 -11.74
CA GLY A 120 12.35 20.97 -13.08
C GLY A 120 13.27 19.81 -13.50
N TYR A 121 14.11 19.26 -12.62
CA TYR A 121 14.97 18.11 -12.89
C TYR A 121 14.62 16.91 -12.01
N ILE A 122 14.89 15.72 -12.53
CA ILE A 122 14.84 14.48 -11.73
C ILE A 122 15.98 14.56 -10.72
N THR A 123 15.63 14.65 -9.44
CA THR A 123 16.62 14.67 -8.35
C THR A 123 16.58 13.33 -7.63
N VAL A 124 17.70 12.64 -7.54
CA VAL A 124 17.87 11.39 -6.82
C VAL A 124 17.76 11.67 -5.32
N ILE A 125 16.75 11.11 -4.68
CA ILE A 125 16.58 11.16 -3.22
C ILE A 125 17.48 10.11 -2.57
N SER A 126 17.47 8.89 -3.12
CA SER A 126 18.36 7.80 -2.70
C SER A 126 18.47 6.78 -3.83
N PRO A 127 19.67 6.31 -4.20
CA PRO A 127 19.78 5.06 -4.96
C PRO A 127 19.35 3.89 -4.07
N ILE A 128 18.66 2.91 -4.65
CA ILE A 128 18.26 1.69 -3.95
C ILE A 128 19.49 0.78 -3.87
N PRO A 129 19.86 0.26 -2.69
CA PRO A 129 21.01 -0.65 -2.55
C PRO A 129 20.93 -1.85 -3.50
N GLU A 130 22.08 -2.33 -3.94
CA GLU A 130 22.20 -3.52 -4.82
C GLU A 130 21.47 -3.39 -6.16
N THR A 131 21.35 -2.17 -6.69
CA THR A 131 20.73 -1.89 -7.97
C THR A 131 21.68 -1.20 -8.93
N PRO A 132 21.39 -1.18 -10.25
CA PRO A 132 22.27 -0.57 -11.26
C PRO A 132 22.69 0.86 -10.90
N SER A 133 21.79 1.66 -10.35
CA SER A 133 22.10 3.05 -9.95
C SER A 133 23.06 3.11 -8.77
N SER A 134 22.90 2.24 -7.79
CA SER A 134 23.81 2.15 -6.62
C SER A 134 25.19 1.67 -7.05
N GLU A 135 25.26 0.64 -7.87
CA GLU A 135 26.53 0.07 -8.40
C GLU A 135 27.27 1.07 -9.29
N ALA A 136 26.56 1.90 -10.03
CA ALA A 136 27.13 2.97 -10.85
C ALA A 136 27.56 4.21 -10.04
N GLY A 137 27.33 4.22 -8.72
CA GLY A 137 27.76 5.29 -7.83
C GLY A 137 26.90 6.55 -7.90
N LEU A 138 25.64 6.43 -8.28
CA LEU A 138 24.67 7.54 -8.10
C LEU A 138 24.51 7.85 -6.61
N GLN A 139 24.23 9.11 -6.31
CA GLN A 139 24.16 9.60 -4.93
C GLN A 139 22.89 10.42 -4.71
N SER A 140 22.47 10.52 -3.46
CA SER A 140 21.44 11.49 -3.05
C SER A 140 21.88 12.91 -3.43
N GLY A 141 20.97 13.70 -4.02
CA GLY A 141 21.23 15.04 -4.54
C GLY A 141 21.66 15.10 -6.01
N ASP A 142 22.02 13.98 -6.67
CA ASP A 142 22.32 13.96 -8.10
C ASP A 142 21.08 14.39 -8.89
N LYS A 143 21.29 15.24 -9.91
CA LYS A 143 20.22 15.62 -10.85
C LYS A 143 20.45 14.93 -12.18
N ILE A 144 19.47 14.15 -12.65
CA ILE A 144 19.48 13.61 -14.02
C ILE A 144 19.03 14.73 -14.95
N VAL A 145 19.97 15.25 -15.76
CA VAL A 145 19.73 16.39 -16.66
C VAL A 145 19.45 15.99 -18.10
N ARG A 146 19.83 14.74 -18.48
CA ARG A 146 19.52 14.15 -19.79
C ARG A 146 19.28 12.65 -19.64
N ILE A 147 18.46 12.10 -20.52
CA ILE A 147 18.21 10.66 -20.68
C ILE A 147 18.31 10.35 -22.19
N ASN A 148 19.19 9.42 -22.58
CA ASN A 148 19.45 9.08 -23.99
C ASN A 148 19.61 10.32 -24.87
N ASP A 149 20.48 11.26 -24.46
CA ASP A 149 20.73 12.54 -25.14
C ASP A 149 19.54 13.53 -25.18
N GLU A 150 18.37 13.19 -24.71
CA GLU A 150 17.24 14.11 -24.58
C GLU A 150 17.28 14.87 -23.24
N SER A 151 16.88 16.16 -23.26
CA SER A 151 16.80 16.96 -22.04
C SER A 151 15.75 16.40 -21.08
N ALA A 152 16.13 16.24 -19.81
CA ALA A 152 15.21 15.86 -18.73
C ALA A 152 14.67 17.08 -17.95
N TYR A 153 14.78 18.30 -18.49
CA TYR A 153 14.25 19.51 -17.88
C TYR A 153 12.74 19.63 -18.08
N LYS A 154 12.00 19.90 -17.01
CA LYS A 154 10.52 19.96 -16.98
C LYS A 154 9.83 18.67 -17.41
N ILE A 155 10.49 17.54 -17.23
CA ILE A 155 9.95 16.22 -17.49
C ILE A 155 8.81 15.91 -16.50
N THR A 156 7.75 15.23 -16.95
CA THR A 156 6.69 14.77 -16.08
C THR A 156 7.05 13.46 -15.37
N GLN A 157 6.40 13.14 -14.26
CA GLN A 157 6.63 11.88 -13.56
C GLN A 157 6.33 10.67 -14.46
N LYS A 158 5.32 10.75 -15.31
CA LYS A 158 4.99 9.72 -16.29
C LYS A 158 6.14 9.49 -17.25
N ASP A 159 6.67 10.56 -17.86
CA ASP A 159 7.80 10.45 -18.80
C ASP A 159 9.07 9.89 -18.12
N VAL A 160 9.29 10.20 -16.82
CA VAL A 160 10.41 9.61 -16.06
C VAL A 160 10.27 8.11 -15.97
N PHE A 161 9.07 7.61 -15.63
CA PHE A 161 8.82 6.17 -15.58
C PHE A 161 9.00 5.53 -16.97
N GLU A 162 8.42 6.09 -18.02
CA GLU A 162 8.56 5.57 -19.40
C GLU A 162 10.02 5.52 -19.89
N LYS A 163 10.86 6.49 -19.50
CA LYS A 163 12.25 6.56 -19.97
C LYS A 163 13.23 5.77 -19.10
N LEU A 164 13.05 5.73 -17.78
CA LEU A 164 13.99 5.06 -16.86
C LEU A 164 13.63 3.60 -16.58
N ARG A 165 12.34 3.22 -16.67
CA ARG A 165 11.91 1.83 -16.65
C ARG A 165 12.09 1.17 -17.99
N GLY A 166 11.91 -0.13 -18.06
CA GLY A 166 11.94 -0.93 -19.27
C GLY A 166 12.54 -2.31 -19.05
N PRO A 167 12.52 -3.19 -20.07
CA PRO A 167 12.86 -4.60 -19.92
C PRO A 167 14.25 -4.82 -19.30
N LYS A 168 14.33 -5.76 -18.35
CA LYS A 168 15.59 -6.20 -17.75
C LYS A 168 16.64 -6.51 -18.84
N GLY A 169 17.85 -6.01 -18.69
CA GLY A 169 18.96 -6.17 -19.64
C GLY A 169 19.02 -5.09 -20.70
N SER A 170 17.99 -4.26 -20.90
CA SER A 170 18.06 -3.10 -21.77
C SER A 170 18.89 -1.99 -21.11
N GLN A 171 19.46 -1.09 -21.92
CA GLN A 171 20.32 -0.01 -21.44
C GLN A 171 19.61 1.34 -21.51
N VAL A 172 20.02 2.24 -20.64
CA VAL A 172 19.67 3.66 -20.67
C VAL A 172 20.90 4.48 -20.29
N GLU A 173 21.20 5.53 -21.06
CA GLU A 173 22.22 6.49 -20.70
C GLU A 173 21.60 7.67 -19.96
N VAL A 174 22.20 8.07 -18.84
CA VAL A 174 21.79 9.23 -18.07
C VAL A 174 22.95 10.18 -17.87
N THR A 175 22.74 11.48 -18.08
CA THR A 175 23.71 12.52 -17.74
C THR A 175 23.38 13.09 -16.37
N ILE A 176 24.34 13.03 -15.49
CA ILE A 176 24.26 13.41 -14.09
C ILE A 176 24.92 14.77 -13.87
N ARG A 177 24.22 15.66 -13.19
CA ARG A 177 24.76 16.87 -12.59
C ARG A 177 24.90 16.67 -11.08
N ARG A 178 26.14 16.71 -10.61
CA ARG A 178 26.48 16.58 -9.18
C ARG A 178 27.18 17.84 -8.71
N SER A 179 26.83 18.33 -7.53
CA SER A 179 27.48 19.51 -6.95
C SER A 179 28.99 19.30 -6.80
N GLY A 180 29.78 20.28 -7.29
CA GLY A 180 31.23 20.25 -7.20
C GLY A 180 31.95 19.42 -8.28
N THR A 181 31.24 18.91 -9.30
CA THR A 181 31.82 18.19 -10.44
C THR A 181 31.24 18.70 -11.76
N ASP A 182 31.93 18.44 -12.87
CA ASP A 182 31.34 18.60 -14.19
C ASP A 182 30.25 17.55 -14.45
N ASP A 183 29.30 17.87 -15.35
CA ASP A 183 28.27 16.90 -15.77
C ASP A 183 28.94 15.67 -16.41
N PHE A 184 28.50 14.46 -16.04
CA PHE A 184 29.04 13.20 -16.54
C PHE A 184 27.92 12.22 -16.93
N SER A 185 28.18 11.37 -17.92
CA SER A 185 27.24 10.35 -18.38
C SER A 185 27.54 8.99 -17.80
N VAL A 186 26.48 8.23 -17.52
CA VAL A 186 26.54 6.85 -17.04
C VAL A 186 25.54 6.00 -17.83
N THR A 187 26.01 4.87 -18.35
CA THR A 187 25.12 3.87 -18.96
C THR A 187 24.71 2.84 -17.93
N LEU A 188 23.41 2.73 -17.70
CA LEU A 188 22.80 1.82 -16.73
C LEU A 188 22.12 0.67 -17.46
N THR A 189 22.35 -0.57 -17.02
CA THR A 189 21.62 -1.75 -17.51
C THR A 189 20.44 -2.00 -16.58
N ARG A 190 19.22 -1.93 -17.11
CA ARG A 190 18.00 -2.13 -16.31
C ARG A 190 17.96 -3.53 -15.70
N ALA A 191 17.50 -3.60 -14.48
CA ALA A 191 17.37 -4.83 -13.70
C ALA A 191 16.01 -4.91 -13.00
N LYS A 192 15.71 -6.05 -12.39
CA LYS A 192 14.63 -6.15 -11.40
C LYS A 192 15.04 -5.41 -10.14
N ILE A 193 14.25 -4.46 -9.73
CA ILE A 193 14.48 -3.57 -8.60
C ILE A 193 13.54 -3.98 -7.48
N PRO A 194 14.03 -4.38 -6.31
CA PRO A 194 13.18 -4.77 -5.19
C PRO A 194 12.47 -3.55 -4.58
N ILE A 195 11.19 -3.75 -4.20
CA ILE A 195 10.41 -2.77 -3.44
C ILE A 195 10.24 -3.32 -2.03
N HIS A 196 11.16 -2.98 -1.13
CA HIS A 196 11.10 -3.48 0.23
C HIS A 196 9.85 -3.06 1.00
N SER A 197 9.25 -4.00 1.69
CA SER A 197 8.14 -3.79 2.62
C SER A 197 8.64 -3.32 4.00
N VAL A 198 9.79 -3.85 4.44
CA VAL A 198 10.47 -3.43 5.65
C VAL A 198 11.38 -2.24 5.34
N LEU A 199 11.05 -1.06 5.85
CA LEU A 199 11.82 0.16 5.63
C LEU A 199 12.99 0.33 6.60
N ALA A 200 12.88 -0.25 7.79
CA ALA A 200 13.90 -0.20 8.82
C ALA A 200 13.77 -1.38 9.77
N SER A 201 14.91 -1.90 10.20
CA SER A 201 15.04 -2.92 11.22
C SER A 201 16.29 -2.61 12.05
N PHE A 202 16.15 -2.47 13.39
CA PHE A 202 17.26 -2.16 14.27
C PHE A 202 16.92 -2.35 15.75
N MET A 203 17.93 -2.48 16.60
CA MET A 203 17.77 -2.45 18.05
C MET A 203 17.57 -1.01 18.54
N ILE A 204 16.47 -0.73 19.29
CA ILE A 204 16.24 0.54 19.98
C ILE A 204 17.15 0.67 21.20
N ASN A 205 17.32 -0.43 21.92
CA ASN A 205 18.21 -0.61 23.06
C ASN A 205 18.70 -2.07 23.09
N ASP A 206 19.35 -2.50 24.16
CA ASP A 206 19.96 -3.84 24.26
C ASP A 206 18.94 -5.00 24.21
N GLU A 207 17.63 -4.75 24.32
CA GLU A 207 16.60 -5.79 24.41
C GLU A 207 15.45 -5.63 23.41
N VAL A 208 15.19 -4.41 22.92
CA VAL A 208 14.01 -4.10 22.09
C VAL A 208 14.41 -3.91 20.64
N GLY A 209 13.93 -4.79 19.77
CA GLY A 209 14.01 -4.64 18.32
C GLY A 209 12.85 -3.80 17.75
N TYR A 210 13.12 -3.05 16.71
CA TYR A 210 12.14 -2.26 15.98
C TYR A 210 12.10 -2.66 14.52
N ILE A 211 10.90 -2.88 13.98
CA ILE A 211 10.67 -3.20 12.57
C ILE A 211 9.59 -2.28 12.01
N LYS A 212 9.94 -1.44 11.01
CA LYS A 212 8.99 -0.58 10.29
C LYS A 212 8.51 -1.26 9.03
N VAL A 213 7.22 -1.54 8.94
CA VAL A 213 6.57 -2.14 7.77
C VAL A 213 5.70 -1.11 7.06
N ASN A 214 5.95 -0.89 5.77
CA ASN A 214 5.27 0.13 4.98
C ASN A 214 4.09 -0.39 4.15
N ARG A 215 4.10 -1.68 3.81
CA ARG A 215 3.07 -2.36 2.99
C ARG A 215 3.06 -3.86 3.23
N PHE A 216 2.07 -4.53 2.66
CA PHE A 216 2.02 -5.99 2.61
C PHE A 216 2.08 -6.44 1.15
N ALA A 217 3.30 -6.68 0.65
CA ALA A 217 3.61 -7.23 -0.66
C ALA A 217 4.02 -8.71 -0.53
N ARG A 218 4.25 -9.41 -1.63
CA ARG A 218 4.55 -10.85 -1.67
C ARG A 218 5.75 -11.29 -0.82
N SER A 219 6.72 -10.42 -0.62
CA SER A 219 7.95 -10.66 0.17
C SER A 219 7.85 -10.29 1.65
N THR A 220 6.75 -9.63 2.09
CA THR A 220 6.70 -8.97 3.39
C THR A 220 6.92 -9.92 4.57
N ALA A 221 6.31 -11.10 4.55
CA ALA A 221 6.47 -12.07 5.62
C ALA A 221 7.92 -12.60 5.71
N GLU A 222 8.58 -12.78 4.57
CA GLU A 222 9.98 -13.19 4.49
C GLU A 222 10.92 -12.08 4.98
N GLU A 223 10.69 -10.84 4.57
CA GLU A 223 11.47 -9.68 5.03
C GLU A 223 11.37 -9.50 6.55
N ILE A 224 10.16 -9.65 7.12
CA ILE A 224 9.97 -9.62 8.59
C ILE A 224 10.67 -10.79 9.26
N ALA A 225 10.57 -12.00 8.73
CA ALA A 225 11.26 -13.17 9.31
C ALA A 225 12.78 -12.99 9.32
N THR A 226 13.34 -12.45 8.24
CA THR A 226 14.77 -12.10 8.15
C THR A 226 15.16 -11.04 9.18
N SER A 227 14.38 -9.95 9.26
CA SER A 227 14.61 -8.88 10.25
C SER A 227 14.56 -9.38 11.69
N LEU A 228 13.57 -10.24 12.00
CA LEU A 228 13.47 -10.86 13.32
C LEU A 228 14.69 -11.73 13.63
N TYR A 229 15.14 -12.53 12.67
CA TYR A 229 16.31 -13.37 12.84
C TYR A 229 17.59 -12.54 13.10
N GLU A 230 17.79 -11.47 12.34
CA GLU A 230 18.94 -10.57 12.53
C GLU A 230 18.92 -9.90 13.90
N LEU A 231 17.77 -9.36 14.32
CA LEU A 231 17.61 -8.74 15.64
C LEU A 231 17.80 -9.76 16.80
N GLU A 232 17.37 -11.01 16.62
CA GLU A 232 17.61 -12.08 17.58
C GLU A 232 19.12 -12.36 17.75
N GLN A 233 19.91 -12.29 16.67
CA GLN A 233 21.38 -12.41 16.75
C GLN A 233 22.02 -11.22 17.47
N GLU A 234 21.38 -10.03 17.42
CA GLU A 234 21.82 -8.84 18.17
C GLU A 234 21.39 -8.86 19.65
N GLY A 235 20.58 -9.85 20.07
CA GLY A 235 20.16 -10.04 21.46
C GLY A 235 18.76 -9.56 21.78
N MET A 236 17.92 -9.33 20.75
CA MET A 236 16.52 -8.93 20.93
C MET A 236 15.74 -9.91 21.81
N LYS A 237 14.99 -9.38 22.76
CA LYS A 237 14.07 -10.12 23.64
C LYS A 237 12.62 -9.68 23.47
N GLU A 238 12.37 -8.51 22.91
CA GLU A 238 11.06 -7.92 22.68
C GLU A 238 11.04 -7.22 21.31
N VAL A 239 9.90 -7.17 20.63
CA VAL A 239 9.81 -6.52 19.32
C VAL A 239 8.71 -5.47 19.28
N MET A 240 9.01 -4.35 18.64
CA MET A 240 8.09 -3.29 18.28
C MET A 240 7.86 -3.34 16.76
N LEU A 241 6.63 -3.71 16.35
CA LEU A 241 6.21 -3.77 14.94
C LEU A 241 5.44 -2.49 14.60
N ASP A 242 6.06 -1.62 13.79
CA ASP A 242 5.45 -0.34 13.42
C ASP A 242 4.68 -0.44 12.10
N LEU A 243 3.35 -0.41 12.19
CA LEU A 243 2.39 -0.41 11.09
C LEU A 243 1.75 0.97 10.85
N ARG A 244 2.24 2.03 11.49
CA ARG A 244 1.72 3.39 11.27
C ARG A 244 1.91 3.80 9.81
N ASN A 245 0.87 4.43 9.22
CA ASN A 245 0.80 4.82 7.80
C ASN A 245 0.98 3.65 6.80
N ASN A 246 0.66 2.42 7.22
CA ASN A 246 0.64 1.24 6.36
C ASN A 246 -0.79 0.91 5.94
N GLY A 247 -1.15 1.25 4.71
CA GLY A 247 -2.50 1.04 4.13
C GLY A 247 -2.88 -0.42 3.90
N GLY A 248 -2.02 -1.38 4.26
CA GLY A 248 -2.25 -2.81 4.08
C GLY A 248 -1.62 -3.38 2.82
N GLY A 249 -2.30 -4.31 2.19
CA GLY A 249 -1.89 -5.05 0.99
C GLY A 249 -2.40 -6.48 1.00
N MET A 250 -1.53 -7.45 0.74
CA MET A 250 -1.89 -8.86 0.60
C MET A 250 -2.28 -9.49 1.94
N MET A 251 -3.51 -10.03 2.00
CA MET A 251 -4.07 -10.66 3.20
C MET A 251 -3.29 -11.90 3.64
N ASP A 252 -2.81 -12.70 2.70
CA ASP A 252 -2.02 -13.90 2.98
C ASP A 252 -0.69 -13.57 3.69
N GLN A 253 -0.09 -12.42 3.41
CA GLN A 253 1.11 -11.96 4.10
C GLN A 253 0.83 -11.57 5.56
N ALA A 254 -0.30 -10.91 5.82
CA ALA A 254 -0.72 -10.63 7.19
C ALA A 254 -0.96 -11.92 7.98
N ILE A 255 -1.62 -12.91 7.36
CA ILE A 255 -1.85 -14.22 7.97
C ILE A 255 -0.52 -14.92 8.29
N GLN A 256 0.45 -14.92 7.35
CA GLN A 256 1.76 -15.53 7.56
C GLN A 256 2.55 -14.86 8.68
N ILE A 257 2.46 -13.52 8.81
CA ILE A 257 3.12 -12.77 9.89
C ILE A 257 2.52 -13.14 11.24
N VAL A 258 1.19 -13.13 11.36
CA VAL A 258 0.52 -13.53 12.61
C VAL A 258 0.87 -14.98 12.99
N ASP A 259 0.91 -15.89 12.00
CA ASP A 259 1.23 -17.32 12.18
C ASP A 259 2.62 -17.58 12.81
N MET A 260 3.56 -16.63 12.68
CA MET A 260 4.87 -16.73 13.34
C MET A 260 4.81 -16.61 14.87
N PHE A 261 3.77 -15.98 15.41
CA PHE A 261 3.69 -15.53 16.79
C PHE A 261 2.60 -16.20 17.62
N VAL A 262 1.61 -16.83 17.01
CA VAL A 262 0.41 -17.35 17.70
C VAL A 262 0.42 -18.87 17.79
N ASP A 263 -0.39 -19.40 18.71
CA ASP A 263 -0.48 -20.84 18.95
C ASP A 263 -1.16 -21.57 17.78
N SER A 264 -0.72 -22.79 17.54
CA SER A 264 -1.32 -23.68 16.55
C SER A 264 -2.82 -23.80 16.75
N ARG A 265 -3.58 -23.67 15.67
CA ARG A 265 -5.05 -23.71 15.61
C ARG A 265 -5.76 -22.48 16.16
N ASP A 266 -5.07 -21.47 16.65
CA ASP A 266 -5.74 -20.19 16.88
C ASP A 266 -6.30 -19.66 15.57
N THR A 267 -7.52 -19.15 15.62
CA THR A 267 -8.11 -18.46 14.47
C THR A 267 -7.39 -17.13 14.29
N ILE A 268 -6.85 -16.87 13.11
CA ILE A 268 -6.21 -15.59 12.77
C ILE A 268 -7.26 -14.59 12.28
N LEU A 269 -8.12 -15.03 11.37
CA LEU A 269 -9.27 -14.29 10.88
C LEU A 269 -10.26 -15.25 10.20
N PHE A 270 -11.47 -14.77 9.96
CA PHE A 270 -12.40 -15.45 9.05
C PHE A 270 -13.12 -14.43 8.16
N THR A 271 -13.59 -14.89 7.01
CA THR A 271 -14.29 -14.05 6.02
C THR A 271 -15.73 -14.50 5.85
N LYS A 272 -16.62 -13.55 5.56
CA LYS A 272 -18.01 -13.80 5.20
C LYS A 272 -18.40 -12.98 3.99
N GLY A 273 -18.90 -13.62 2.96
CA GLY A 273 -19.38 -12.99 1.75
C GLY A 273 -20.57 -13.72 1.14
N ARG A 274 -21.15 -13.14 0.11
CA ARG A 274 -22.33 -13.68 -0.57
C ARG A 274 -22.03 -14.93 -1.38
N ILE A 275 -20.83 -15.02 -1.97
CA ILE A 275 -20.45 -16.15 -2.83
C ILE A 275 -19.77 -17.24 -1.99
N PRO A 276 -19.94 -18.54 -2.32
CA PRO A 276 -19.43 -19.66 -1.50
C PRO A 276 -17.92 -19.60 -1.24
N ASN A 277 -17.12 -19.23 -2.23
CA ASN A 277 -15.66 -19.14 -2.15
C ASN A 277 -15.13 -17.83 -1.53
N SER A 278 -15.94 -17.15 -0.76
CA SER A 278 -15.58 -15.96 0.03
C SER A 278 -15.86 -16.15 1.52
N ASN A 279 -16.11 -17.39 1.95
CA ASN A 279 -16.40 -17.74 3.35
C ASN A 279 -15.35 -18.75 3.83
N ASP A 280 -14.25 -18.23 4.38
CA ASP A 280 -13.10 -19.02 4.81
C ASP A 280 -12.73 -18.71 6.26
N VAL A 281 -12.10 -19.68 6.94
CA VAL A 281 -11.49 -19.49 8.26
C VAL A 281 -10.01 -19.80 8.16
N TYR A 282 -9.19 -18.86 8.59
CA TYR A 282 -7.73 -18.97 8.54
C TYR A 282 -7.20 -19.24 9.95
N TYR A 283 -6.49 -20.35 10.08
CA TYR A 283 -5.93 -20.82 11.34
C TYR A 283 -4.40 -20.76 11.31
N ALA A 284 -3.81 -20.53 12.47
CA ALA A 284 -2.38 -20.68 12.67
C ALA A 284 -1.94 -22.15 12.48
N ARG A 285 -0.74 -22.32 11.90
CA ARG A 285 -0.15 -23.62 11.56
C ARG A 285 0.94 -23.99 12.57
N LYS A 286 0.91 -25.20 13.09
CA LYS A 286 1.78 -25.69 14.15
C LYS A 286 3.30 -25.56 13.85
N SER A 287 3.69 -25.47 12.59
CA SER A 287 5.10 -25.57 12.18
C SER A 287 5.90 -24.25 12.25
N ARG A 288 5.31 -23.14 12.68
CA ARG A 288 5.92 -21.81 12.58
C ARG A 288 5.95 -20.97 13.84
N LYS A 289 5.41 -21.44 14.98
CA LYS A 289 5.52 -20.70 16.24
C LYS A 289 6.94 -20.82 16.78
N ASP A 290 7.79 -19.90 16.38
CA ASP A 290 9.17 -19.81 16.87
C ASP A 290 9.42 -18.52 17.68
N LYS A 291 8.42 -17.61 17.73
CA LYS A 291 8.58 -16.25 18.27
C LYS A 291 7.72 -16.05 19.51
N ASP A 292 8.29 -16.24 20.69
CA ASP A 292 7.57 -16.24 21.98
C ASP A 292 7.74 -14.95 22.80
N TYR A 293 8.60 -14.04 22.33
CA TYR A 293 8.89 -12.78 23.01
C TYR A 293 7.72 -11.78 22.93
N PRO A 294 7.64 -10.80 23.85
CA PRO A 294 6.63 -9.75 23.81
C PRO A 294 6.61 -8.97 22.52
N VAL A 295 5.40 -8.59 22.08
CA VAL A 295 5.18 -7.80 20.86
C VAL A 295 4.38 -6.55 21.19
N VAL A 296 4.86 -5.41 20.72
CA VAL A 296 4.09 -4.16 20.66
C VAL A 296 3.82 -3.82 19.20
N VAL A 297 2.57 -3.56 18.85
CA VAL A 297 2.18 -3.14 17.51
C VAL A 297 1.79 -1.66 17.53
N LEU A 298 2.50 -0.84 16.74
CA LEU A 298 2.18 0.56 16.59
C LEU A 298 1.24 0.78 15.41
N ILE A 299 0.13 1.46 15.64
CA ILE A 299 -0.86 1.82 14.62
C ILE A 299 -1.22 3.30 14.67
N ASN A 300 -1.80 3.80 13.57
CA ASN A 300 -2.44 5.10 13.51
C ASN A 300 -3.59 5.09 12.49
N ARG A 301 -4.22 6.23 12.26
CA ARG A 301 -5.33 6.41 11.29
C ARG A 301 -5.01 5.94 9.86
N GLY A 302 -3.73 5.91 9.48
CA GLY A 302 -3.25 5.39 8.20
C GLY A 302 -3.02 3.87 8.18
N SER A 303 -3.17 3.17 9.30
CA SER A 303 -3.06 1.70 9.37
C SER A 303 -4.37 1.06 8.92
N ALA A 304 -4.38 0.32 7.81
CA ALA A 304 -5.60 -0.22 7.21
C ALA A 304 -5.47 -1.67 6.75
N SER A 305 -6.60 -2.37 6.62
CA SER A 305 -6.70 -3.68 5.95
C SER A 305 -5.75 -4.73 6.55
N ALA A 306 -4.72 -5.19 5.83
CA ALA A 306 -3.73 -6.17 6.31
C ALA A 306 -3.04 -5.75 7.62
N SER A 307 -2.79 -4.44 7.81
CA SER A 307 -2.28 -3.89 9.08
C SER A 307 -3.27 -4.12 10.23
N GLU A 308 -4.56 -4.01 9.95
CA GLU A 308 -5.62 -4.23 10.93
C GLU A 308 -5.85 -5.72 11.20
N ILE A 309 -5.59 -6.60 10.22
CA ILE A 309 -5.57 -8.05 10.44
C ILE A 309 -4.48 -8.40 11.45
N VAL A 310 -3.25 -7.88 11.26
CA VAL A 310 -2.13 -8.14 12.16
C VAL A 310 -2.42 -7.58 13.55
N SER A 311 -2.71 -6.28 13.68
CA SER A 311 -2.94 -5.63 14.97
C SER A 311 -4.17 -6.21 15.69
N GLY A 312 -5.27 -6.48 14.97
CA GLY A 312 -6.47 -7.08 15.51
C GLY A 312 -6.26 -8.52 16.00
N ALA A 313 -5.50 -9.33 15.27
CA ALA A 313 -5.18 -10.69 15.70
C ALA A 313 -4.28 -10.71 16.94
N PHE A 314 -3.24 -9.85 17.00
CA PHE A 314 -2.39 -9.72 18.19
C PHE A 314 -3.18 -9.27 19.41
N GLN A 315 -4.08 -8.31 19.26
CA GLN A 315 -4.93 -7.81 20.35
C GLN A 315 -5.93 -8.87 20.82
N ASP A 316 -6.68 -9.49 19.90
CA ASP A 316 -7.76 -10.44 20.23
C ASP A 316 -7.25 -11.75 20.83
N LEU A 317 -6.06 -12.19 20.43
CA LEU A 317 -5.40 -13.39 20.95
C LEU A 317 -4.57 -13.11 22.21
N ASP A 318 -4.55 -11.88 22.70
CA ASP A 318 -3.71 -11.43 23.83
C ASP A 318 -2.23 -11.76 23.62
N ARG A 319 -1.80 -11.72 22.35
CA ARG A 319 -0.42 -12.05 21.95
C ARG A 319 0.50 -10.84 21.97
N GLY A 320 -0.04 -9.64 21.85
CA GLY A 320 0.67 -8.39 21.85
C GLY A 320 -0.21 -7.25 22.35
N ILE A 321 0.43 -6.10 22.54
CA ILE A 321 -0.21 -4.85 22.92
C ILE A 321 -0.23 -3.92 21.72
N VAL A 322 -1.39 -3.30 21.47
CA VAL A 322 -1.56 -2.33 20.38
C VAL A 322 -1.50 -0.91 20.94
N VAL A 323 -0.63 -0.08 20.38
CA VAL A 323 -0.37 1.29 20.86
C VAL A 323 -0.48 2.30 19.71
N GLY A 324 -1.02 3.47 19.98
CA GLY A 324 -1.13 4.59 19.04
C GLY A 324 -2.54 5.13 18.91
N GLU A 325 -3.01 5.37 17.70
CA GLU A 325 -4.35 5.89 17.40
C GLU A 325 -5.22 4.79 16.81
N THR A 326 -6.56 4.95 16.87
CA THR A 326 -7.50 4.03 16.22
C THR A 326 -7.19 3.93 14.72
N SER A 327 -7.13 2.71 14.20
CA SER A 327 -6.81 2.42 12.81
C SER A 327 -7.90 2.89 11.83
N PHE A 328 -7.68 2.72 10.54
CA PHE A 328 -8.56 3.19 9.47
C PHE A 328 -9.99 2.63 9.57
N GLY A 329 -10.15 1.34 9.82
CA GLY A 329 -11.46 0.66 9.83
C GLY A 329 -11.86 0.09 8.47
N LYS A 330 -10.95 -0.60 7.76
CA LYS A 330 -11.23 -1.31 6.51
C LYS A 330 -11.31 -2.81 6.75
N GLY A 331 -12.53 -3.31 7.02
CA GLY A 331 -12.84 -4.72 7.24
C GLY A 331 -13.35 -5.45 5.99
N LEU A 332 -12.95 -5.03 4.79
CA LEU A 332 -13.43 -5.55 3.51
C LEU A 332 -12.34 -6.35 2.79
N VAL A 333 -12.75 -7.49 2.20
CA VAL A 333 -11.91 -8.29 1.32
C VAL A 333 -12.26 -7.97 -0.13
N GLN A 334 -11.26 -7.59 -0.89
CA GLN A 334 -11.39 -7.20 -2.28
C GLN A 334 -10.71 -8.22 -3.19
N ARG A 335 -11.26 -8.40 -4.41
CA ARG A 335 -10.64 -9.17 -5.48
C ARG A 335 -10.51 -8.30 -6.71
N GLN A 336 -9.36 -8.39 -7.37
CA GLN A 336 -9.14 -7.76 -8.66
C GLN A 336 -9.52 -8.73 -9.77
N TYR A 337 -10.26 -8.23 -10.75
CA TYR A 337 -10.69 -8.95 -11.93
C TYR A 337 -10.11 -8.23 -13.16
N PRO A 338 -9.05 -8.80 -13.78
CA PRO A 338 -8.52 -8.25 -15.02
C PRO A 338 -9.59 -8.24 -16.12
N LEU A 339 -9.61 -7.17 -16.92
CA LEU A 339 -10.51 -7.00 -18.04
C LEU A 339 -9.75 -7.16 -19.37
N ASN A 340 -10.48 -7.26 -20.48
CA ASN A 340 -9.89 -7.58 -21.78
C ASN A 340 -9.08 -6.43 -22.41
N ASP A 341 -9.26 -5.23 -21.91
CA ASP A 341 -8.60 -3.99 -22.35
C ASP A 341 -7.35 -3.63 -21.52
N GLY A 342 -6.86 -4.57 -20.69
CA GLY A 342 -5.71 -4.35 -19.80
C GLY A 342 -6.07 -3.70 -18.46
N SER A 343 -7.26 -3.13 -18.33
CA SER A 343 -7.78 -2.55 -17.08
C SER A 343 -8.21 -3.63 -16.09
N ALA A 344 -8.65 -3.25 -14.88
CA ALA A 344 -9.20 -4.17 -13.90
C ALA A 344 -10.37 -3.55 -13.11
N ALA A 345 -11.27 -4.40 -12.64
CA ALA A 345 -12.25 -4.05 -11.63
C ALA A 345 -11.84 -4.64 -10.28
N ARG A 346 -11.68 -3.80 -9.25
CA ARG A 346 -11.51 -4.24 -7.88
C ARG A 346 -12.87 -4.22 -7.21
N ILE A 347 -13.34 -5.38 -6.76
CA ILE A 347 -14.69 -5.56 -6.21
C ILE A 347 -14.59 -6.16 -4.82
N THR A 348 -15.34 -5.60 -3.87
CA THR A 348 -15.52 -6.15 -2.54
C THR A 348 -16.34 -7.45 -2.63
N ILE A 349 -15.78 -8.54 -2.13
CA ILE A 349 -16.38 -9.88 -2.20
C ILE A 349 -16.77 -10.45 -0.84
N ALA A 350 -16.19 -9.93 0.25
CA ALA A 350 -16.45 -10.36 1.62
C ALA A 350 -16.11 -9.27 2.63
N GLN A 351 -16.60 -9.45 3.85
CA GLN A 351 -16.10 -8.82 5.05
C GLN A 351 -15.18 -9.78 5.79
N TYR A 352 -14.16 -9.26 6.49
CA TYR A 352 -13.36 -10.07 7.38
C TYR A 352 -13.60 -9.71 8.85
N TYR A 353 -13.39 -10.70 9.69
CA TYR A 353 -13.61 -10.64 11.12
C TYR A 353 -12.33 -11.08 11.84
N THR A 354 -11.98 -10.40 12.91
CA THR A 354 -10.84 -10.73 13.75
C THR A 354 -11.12 -11.98 14.61
N PRO A 355 -10.14 -12.54 15.31
CA PRO A 355 -10.33 -13.76 16.11
C PRO A 355 -11.48 -13.69 17.13
N SER A 356 -11.73 -12.54 17.76
CA SER A 356 -12.84 -12.34 18.69
C SER A 356 -14.22 -12.32 18.01
N GLY A 357 -14.28 -12.32 16.69
CA GLY A 357 -15.52 -12.25 15.91
C GLY A 357 -16.00 -10.85 15.57
N ARG A 358 -15.24 -9.81 15.91
CA ARG A 358 -15.62 -8.43 15.60
C ARG A 358 -15.35 -8.07 14.13
N LEU A 359 -16.33 -7.41 13.52
CA LEU A 359 -16.18 -6.70 12.27
C LEU A 359 -15.61 -5.32 12.59
N ILE A 360 -14.47 -4.97 12.01
CA ILE A 360 -13.82 -3.68 12.27
C ILE A 360 -14.19 -2.60 11.25
N GLN A 361 -14.98 -2.98 10.21
CA GLN A 361 -15.39 -2.07 9.14
C GLN A 361 -16.13 -0.86 9.73
N ARG A 362 -15.65 0.32 9.39
CA ARG A 362 -16.31 1.58 9.68
C ARG A 362 -17.51 1.76 8.74
N SER A 363 -18.65 2.28 9.28
CA SER A 363 -19.81 2.56 8.44
C SER A 363 -19.51 3.58 7.34
N PHE A 364 -20.15 3.40 6.19
CA PHE A 364 -20.17 4.32 5.06
C PHE A 364 -21.62 4.67 4.62
N ASP A 365 -22.59 4.49 5.52
CA ASP A 365 -24.01 4.73 5.25
C ASP A 365 -24.30 6.19 4.92
N ASN A 366 -23.50 7.13 5.45
CA ASN A 366 -23.62 8.57 5.21
C ASN A 366 -22.97 9.04 3.89
N GLY A 367 -22.35 8.14 3.13
CA GLY A 367 -21.70 8.42 1.86
C GLY A 367 -20.17 8.44 1.92
N ILE A 368 -19.58 8.55 0.73
CA ILE A 368 -18.10 8.45 0.55
C ILE A 368 -17.39 9.67 1.13
N GLU A 369 -17.96 10.86 1.01
CA GLU A 369 -17.35 12.10 1.52
C GLU A 369 -17.23 12.06 3.05
N ASP A 370 -18.30 11.71 3.76
CA ASP A 370 -18.28 11.55 5.22
C ASP A 370 -17.33 10.43 5.65
N TYR A 371 -17.28 9.33 4.88
CA TYR A 371 -16.38 8.21 5.16
C TYR A 371 -14.90 8.61 5.19
N TYR A 372 -14.46 9.51 4.32
CA TYR A 372 -13.07 9.98 4.29
C TYR A 372 -12.82 11.21 5.18
N SER A 373 -13.78 12.11 5.33
CA SER A 373 -13.64 13.29 6.19
C SER A 373 -13.50 12.94 7.67
N ASP A 374 -14.18 11.89 8.12
CA ASP A 374 -14.08 11.34 9.48
C ASP A 374 -12.64 10.91 9.88
N LEU A 375 -11.78 10.62 8.90
CA LEU A 375 -10.37 10.27 9.17
C LEU A 375 -9.52 11.47 9.61
N VAL A 376 -9.88 12.67 9.18
CA VAL A 376 -9.17 13.90 9.54
C VAL A 376 -9.76 14.59 10.77
N ASP A 377 -10.93 14.11 11.26
CA ASP A 377 -11.53 14.61 12.48
C ASP A 377 -10.63 14.26 13.68
N GLU A 378 -10.15 15.29 14.37
CA GLU A 378 -9.30 15.16 15.56
C GLU A 378 -10.07 14.55 16.73
N ASP A 379 -11.38 14.79 16.81
CA ASP A 379 -12.25 14.34 17.88
C ASP A 379 -12.82 12.91 17.67
N ARG A 380 -12.45 12.24 16.57
CA ARG A 380 -12.89 10.87 16.26
C ARG A 380 -12.74 9.88 17.42
N GLU A 381 -11.75 10.10 18.27
CA GLU A 381 -11.41 9.22 19.39
C GLU A 381 -11.74 9.80 20.76
N ALA A 382 -12.14 11.08 20.81
CA ALA A 382 -12.13 11.87 22.04
C ALA A 382 -13.33 11.65 22.98
N SER A 383 -14.33 10.85 22.60
CA SER A 383 -15.48 10.66 23.50
C SER A 383 -15.70 9.21 23.91
N ASP A 384 -15.71 8.97 25.22
CA ASP A 384 -16.21 7.72 25.81
C ASP A 384 -17.60 7.34 25.28
N SER A 385 -18.40 8.32 24.86
CA SER A 385 -19.71 8.12 24.25
C SER A 385 -19.64 7.47 22.87
N THR A 386 -18.63 7.78 22.06
CA THR A 386 -18.41 7.16 20.75
C THR A 386 -17.99 5.70 20.88
N LEU A 387 -17.12 5.39 21.84
CA LEU A 387 -16.72 4.02 22.17
C LEU A 387 -17.88 3.23 22.78
N ALA A 388 -18.66 3.84 23.66
CA ALA A 388 -19.82 3.20 24.31
C ALA A 388 -20.93 2.77 23.31
N ALA A 389 -21.00 3.40 22.13
CA ALA A 389 -21.93 3.04 21.07
C ALA A 389 -21.46 1.86 20.20
N ARG A 390 -20.18 1.46 20.28
CA ARG A 390 -19.62 0.39 19.46
C ARG A 390 -19.90 -1.00 20.07
N PRO A 391 -20.08 -2.04 19.23
CA PRO A 391 -20.20 -3.42 19.70
C PRO A 391 -18.95 -3.85 20.48
N ILE A 392 -19.16 -4.44 21.67
CA ILE A 392 -18.09 -4.93 22.55
C ILE A 392 -17.91 -6.42 22.33
N PHE A 393 -16.65 -6.85 22.20
CA PHE A 393 -16.22 -8.24 22.10
C PHE A 393 -15.16 -8.53 23.16
N LYS A 394 -14.79 -9.80 23.30
CA LYS A 394 -13.80 -10.22 24.30
C LYS A 394 -12.58 -10.83 23.62
N THR A 395 -11.41 -10.48 24.10
CA THR A 395 -10.16 -11.16 23.72
C THR A 395 -10.13 -12.58 24.29
N LYS A 396 -9.12 -13.36 23.94
CA LYS A 396 -8.90 -14.73 24.42
C LYS A 396 -8.84 -14.80 25.96
N GLN A 397 -8.32 -13.74 26.63
CA GLN A 397 -8.24 -13.64 28.09
C GLN A 397 -9.38 -12.80 28.70
N GLY A 398 -10.34 -12.34 27.91
CA GLY A 398 -11.54 -11.67 28.40
C GLY A 398 -11.47 -10.15 28.51
N ARG A 399 -10.43 -9.48 27.97
CA ARG A 399 -10.39 -8.01 27.86
C ARG A 399 -11.45 -7.52 26.87
N ASP A 400 -11.96 -6.31 27.09
CA ASP A 400 -12.89 -5.67 26.16
C ASP A 400 -12.18 -5.11 24.94
N VAL A 401 -12.73 -5.38 23.74
CA VAL A 401 -12.31 -4.82 22.47
C VAL A 401 -13.52 -4.40 21.64
N PHE A 402 -13.37 -3.40 20.79
CA PHE A 402 -14.47 -2.75 20.09
C PHE A 402 -14.50 -3.12 18.60
N GLY A 403 -15.73 -3.28 18.06
CA GLY A 403 -15.98 -3.43 16.62
C GLY A 403 -16.46 -2.13 15.97
N GLY A 404 -16.64 -2.13 14.65
CA GLY A 404 -17.35 -1.07 13.92
C GLY A 404 -16.61 0.27 13.79
N GLY A 405 -15.27 0.29 13.77
CA GLY A 405 -14.56 1.59 13.65
C GLY A 405 -13.05 1.51 13.63
N GLY A 406 -12.51 0.39 13.14
CA GLY A 406 -11.08 0.09 13.17
C GLY A 406 -10.64 -0.63 14.44
N ILE A 407 -9.34 -0.81 14.58
CA ILE A 407 -8.71 -1.36 15.79
C ILE A 407 -8.45 -0.20 16.74
N THR A 408 -9.17 -0.19 17.87
CA THR A 408 -8.92 0.74 18.97
C THR A 408 -7.70 0.23 19.74
N PRO A 409 -6.65 1.04 19.94
CA PRO A 409 -5.43 0.59 20.62
C PRO A 409 -5.69 0.30 22.11
N ASP A 410 -4.87 -0.57 22.71
CA ASP A 410 -4.87 -0.83 24.15
C ASP A 410 -4.34 0.38 24.93
N TYR A 411 -3.39 1.11 24.35
CA TYR A 411 -2.87 2.38 24.86
C TYR A 411 -2.98 3.43 23.77
N HIS A 412 -3.86 4.39 24.01
CA HIS A 412 -4.02 5.51 23.09
C HIS A 412 -2.86 6.51 23.25
N VAL A 413 -2.15 6.77 22.16
CA VAL A 413 -1.09 7.76 22.09
C VAL A 413 -1.35 8.61 20.86
N LYS A 414 -1.87 9.81 21.07
CA LYS A 414 -2.05 10.79 19.98
C LYS A 414 -0.68 11.33 19.57
N LEU A 415 -0.43 11.36 18.29
CA LEU A 415 0.71 12.08 17.76
C LEU A 415 0.37 13.57 17.81
N ASP A 416 0.93 14.27 18.79
CA ASP A 416 0.78 15.70 18.91
C ASP A 416 1.61 16.41 17.82
N LEU A 417 0.93 16.77 16.73
CA LEU A 417 1.49 17.50 15.58
C LEU A 417 0.88 18.91 15.52
N ASP A 418 0.75 19.57 16.67
CA ASP A 418 0.29 20.97 16.71
C ASP A 418 1.37 21.89 16.12
N PHE A 419 1.51 21.80 14.80
CA PHE A 419 2.43 22.62 14.05
C PHE A 419 1.75 23.92 13.62
N SER A 420 2.49 25.02 13.73
CA SER A 420 2.10 26.27 13.07
C SER A 420 1.88 26.05 11.57
N GLU A 421 1.11 26.93 10.94
CA GLU A 421 0.87 26.89 9.50
C GLU A 421 2.19 26.95 8.72
N SER A 422 3.12 27.80 9.13
CA SER A 422 4.45 27.93 8.52
C SER A 422 5.24 26.61 8.60
N THR A 423 5.17 25.90 9.72
CA THR A 423 5.83 24.59 9.86
C THR A 423 5.16 23.53 8.99
N ARG A 424 3.82 23.49 8.93
CA ARG A 424 3.12 22.60 8.00
C ARG A 424 3.51 22.85 6.55
N ASN A 425 3.53 24.11 6.13
CA ASN A 425 3.94 24.51 4.79
C ASN A 425 5.40 24.12 4.48
N LEU A 426 6.31 24.23 5.45
CA LEU A 426 7.70 23.76 5.31
C LEU A 426 7.78 22.24 5.12
N LEU A 427 7.05 21.48 5.94
CA LEU A 427 7.09 20.01 5.92
C LEU A 427 6.49 19.41 4.64
N THR A 428 5.51 20.12 4.06
CA THR A 428 4.78 19.69 2.85
C THR A 428 5.21 20.42 1.58
N HIS A 429 6.23 21.29 1.67
CA HIS A 429 6.64 22.12 0.56
C HIS A 429 7.03 21.29 -0.67
N LYS A 430 6.49 21.66 -1.85
CA LYS A 430 6.72 20.96 -3.13
C LYS A 430 8.20 20.75 -3.47
N ASP A 431 9.05 21.74 -3.12
CA ASP A 431 10.49 21.70 -3.37
C ASP A 431 11.27 21.00 -2.24
N ARG A 432 10.59 20.33 -1.28
CA ARG A 432 11.21 19.55 -0.20
C ARG A 432 12.35 20.31 0.50
N LEU A 433 12.08 21.48 1.03
CA LEU A 433 13.10 22.41 1.56
C LEU A 433 14.00 21.81 2.64
N ILE A 434 13.47 20.92 3.49
CA ILE A 434 14.28 20.18 4.48
C ILE A 434 15.32 19.29 3.81
N PHE A 435 14.93 18.58 2.74
CA PHE A 435 15.85 17.76 1.95
C PHE A 435 16.94 18.63 1.30
N ASN A 436 16.57 19.73 0.64
CA ASN A 436 17.53 20.62 0.00
C ASN A 436 18.55 21.19 0.99
N TYR A 437 18.09 21.62 2.16
CA TYR A 437 18.99 22.12 3.19
C TYR A 437 19.90 21.02 3.75
N ALA A 438 19.40 19.82 3.94
CA ALA A 438 20.21 18.68 4.34
C ALA A 438 21.28 18.34 3.29
N ASP A 439 20.96 18.41 1.99
CA ASP A 439 21.92 18.16 0.92
C ASP A 439 23.07 19.20 0.92
N GLU A 440 22.78 20.47 1.18
CA GLU A 440 23.82 21.50 1.36
C GLU A 440 24.80 21.19 2.53
N LEU A 441 24.30 20.58 3.61
CA LEU A 441 25.11 20.22 4.79
C LEU A 441 25.85 18.87 4.63
N LYS A 442 25.49 18.07 3.66
CA LYS A 442 25.93 16.68 3.51
C LYS A 442 27.45 16.52 3.46
N SER A 443 28.14 17.35 2.68
CA SER A 443 29.60 17.30 2.54
C SER A 443 30.31 17.58 3.86
N ASP A 444 29.86 18.56 4.63
CA ASP A 444 30.43 18.91 5.94
C ASP A 444 30.22 17.76 6.94
N VAL A 445 29.05 17.11 6.90
CA VAL A 445 28.73 15.96 7.77
C VAL A 445 29.62 14.76 7.44
N ILE A 446 29.78 14.41 6.15
CA ILE A 446 30.66 13.32 5.71
C ILE A 446 32.10 13.57 6.16
N ASN A 447 32.61 14.79 6.03
CA ASN A 447 33.97 15.16 6.43
C ASN A 447 34.18 15.16 7.96
N THR A 448 33.09 15.38 8.73
CA THR A 448 33.17 15.49 10.19
C THR A 448 32.93 14.14 10.91
N TYR A 449 32.00 13.35 10.41
CA TYR A 449 31.55 12.11 11.07
C TYR A 449 31.86 10.87 10.23
N SER A 450 32.80 10.07 10.71
CA SER A 450 33.23 8.85 10.01
C SER A 450 32.24 7.67 10.09
N THR A 451 31.31 7.68 11.06
CA THR A 451 30.28 6.62 11.23
C THR A 451 28.95 7.24 11.65
N PHE A 452 27.87 6.47 11.41
CA PHE A 452 26.51 6.87 11.80
C PHE A 452 26.38 7.05 13.32
N GLU A 453 26.99 6.19 14.13
CA GLU A 453 26.92 6.24 15.59
C GLU A 453 27.54 7.55 16.12
N LYS A 454 28.68 7.98 15.55
CA LYS A 454 29.29 9.26 15.91
C LYS A 454 28.41 10.44 15.50
N PHE A 455 27.78 10.37 14.33
CA PHE A 455 26.83 11.38 13.89
C PHE A 455 25.59 11.40 14.79
N LEU A 456 25.00 10.24 15.07
CA LEU A 456 23.79 10.15 15.91
C LEU A 456 24.03 10.76 17.29
N ALA A 457 25.16 10.45 17.92
CA ALA A 457 25.52 10.92 19.26
C ALA A 457 25.90 12.41 19.32
N ASN A 458 26.58 12.95 18.30
CA ASN A 458 27.25 14.24 18.43
C ASN A 458 26.69 15.35 17.50
N PHE A 459 25.99 14.97 16.42
CA PHE A 459 25.39 16.00 15.55
C PHE A 459 24.14 16.58 16.18
N MET A 460 24.14 17.87 16.41
CA MET A 460 22.99 18.60 16.95
C MET A 460 22.63 19.79 16.07
N MET A 461 21.35 20.02 15.89
CA MET A 461 20.80 21.21 15.26
C MET A 461 20.68 22.33 16.32
N ASP A 462 21.85 22.84 16.74
CA ASP A 462 21.99 23.89 17.78
C ASP A 462 21.43 25.25 17.33
N GLN A 463 21.44 26.24 18.23
CA GLN A 463 20.94 27.58 17.95
C GLN A 463 21.69 28.29 16.79
N ARG A 464 22.96 27.99 16.56
CA ARG A 464 23.73 28.54 15.43
C ARG A 464 23.18 27.99 14.11
N LYS A 465 22.99 26.69 14.03
CA LYS A 465 22.42 26.01 12.84
C LYS A 465 20.97 26.43 12.62
N GLN A 466 20.20 26.63 13.69
CA GLN A 466 18.86 27.20 13.61
C GLN A 466 18.85 28.56 12.89
N LYS A 467 19.70 29.49 13.33
CA LYS A 467 19.81 30.82 12.70
C LYS A 467 20.21 30.74 11.22
N LEU A 468 21.12 29.84 10.87
CA LEU A 468 21.55 29.62 9.49
C LEU A 468 20.41 29.05 8.64
N PHE A 469 19.66 28.08 9.16
CA PHE A 469 18.51 27.52 8.49
C PHE A 469 17.42 28.53 8.18
N PHE A 470 16.99 29.32 9.17
CA PHE A 470 15.97 30.33 8.93
C PHE A 470 16.47 31.48 8.04
N LYS A 471 17.77 31.83 8.08
CA LYS A 471 18.35 32.73 7.11
C LYS A 471 18.31 32.17 5.68
N TRP A 472 18.56 30.89 5.53
CA TRP A 472 18.47 30.19 4.24
C TRP A 472 17.03 30.15 3.74
N LEU A 473 16.05 29.89 4.62
CA LEU A 473 14.61 29.87 4.27
C LEU A 473 14.11 31.26 3.79
N ASN A 474 14.58 32.34 4.37
CA ASN A 474 14.17 33.69 3.94
C ASN A 474 14.46 33.93 2.43
N ASN A 475 15.47 33.26 1.86
CA ASN A 475 15.77 33.33 0.44
C ASN A 475 14.83 32.42 -0.41
N LYS A 476 13.93 31.67 0.22
CA LYS A 476 12.98 30.74 -0.41
C LYS A 476 11.52 31.20 -0.28
N GLU A 477 11.30 32.47 0.07
CA GLU A 477 9.99 33.12 0.22
C GLU A 477 9.08 32.41 1.27
N LEU A 478 9.67 31.70 2.23
CA LEU A 478 8.96 31.09 3.35
C LEU A 478 9.37 31.80 4.66
N GLU A 479 8.44 32.54 5.26
CA GLU A 479 8.65 33.28 6.47
C GLU A 479 8.09 32.56 7.70
N PHE A 480 8.77 32.73 8.83
CA PHE A 480 8.38 32.24 10.14
C PHE A 480 8.38 33.37 11.15
N GLU A 481 7.34 33.45 11.96
CA GLU A 481 7.32 34.32 13.12
C GLU A 481 8.38 33.88 14.15
N LYS A 482 8.81 34.81 14.98
CA LYS A 482 9.92 34.56 15.91
C LYS A 482 9.62 33.44 16.90
N ASP A 483 8.38 33.37 17.37
CA ASP A 483 7.96 32.38 18.35
C ASP A 483 7.81 30.98 17.70
N GLU A 484 7.30 30.89 16.49
CA GLU A 484 7.22 29.66 15.68
C GLU A 484 8.61 29.05 15.43
N ARG A 485 9.64 29.88 15.23
CA ARG A 485 11.04 29.42 15.06
C ARG A 485 11.58 28.69 16.28
N ILE A 486 11.06 28.98 17.46
CA ILE A 486 11.50 28.37 18.72
C ILE A 486 10.67 27.12 19.00
N GLU A 487 9.36 27.26 18.93
CA GLU A 487 8.40 26.22 19.29
C GLU A 487 8.58 24.92 18.48
N ASN A 488 8.70 25.04 17.16
CA ASN A 488 8.78 23.88 16.27
C ASN A 488 10.22 23.45 15.92
N TRP A 489 11.24 24.12 16.51
CA TRP A 489 12.64 23.87 16.13
C TRP A 489 13.11 22.44 16.40
N SER A 490 12.69 21.84 17.49
CA SER A 490 13.07 20.47 17.82
C SER A 490 12.67 19.51 16.69
N THR A 491 11.43 19.62 16.22
CA THR A 491 10.91 18.79 15.13
C THR A 491 11.60 19.08 13.81
N ILE A 492 11.74 20.37 13.44
CA ILE A 492 12.42 20.75 12.20
C ILE A 492 13.87 20.26 12.21
N GLY A 493 14.59 20.47 13.30
CA GLY A 493 15.98 20.03 13.47
C GLY A 493 16.15 18.52 13.38
N ASN A 494 15.25 17.75 14.02
CA ASN A 494 15.24 16.28 13.90
C ASN A 494 14.95 15.83 12.47
N ARG A 495 14.03 16.49 11.75
CA ARG A 495 13.76 16.18 10.34
C ARG A 495 14.96 16.44 9.45
N ILE A 496 15.71 17.54 9.67
CA ILE A 496 16.96 17.82 8.94
C ILE A 496 18.01 16.75 9.27
N LYS A 497 18.21 16.42 10.55
CA LYS A 497 19.13 15.36 10.98
C LYS A 497 18.75 14.00 10.36
N ALA A 498 17.47 13.69 10.32
CA ALA A 498 16.98 12.45 9.72
C ALA A 498 17.21 12.39 8.20
N GLN A 499 17.03 13.51 7.48
CA GLN A 499 17.34 13.58 6.05
C GLN A 499 18.84 13.44 5.77
N LEU A 500 19.70 14.04 6.59
CA LEU A 500 21.16 13.83 6.53
C LEU A 500 21.52 12.35 6.73
N ALA A 501 20.92 11.70 7.75
CA ALA A 501 21.12 10.28 8.00
C ALA A 501 20.69 9.43 6.80
N ASN A 502 19.53 9.74 6.19
CA ASN A 502 19.06 9.05 4.99
C ASN A 502 20.02 9.21 3.81
N ALA A 503 20.48 10.44 3.57
CA ALA A 503 21.32 10.77 2.41
C ALA A 503 22.72 10.16 2.47
N ILE A 504 23.22 9.83 3.67
CA ILE A 504 24.60 9.36 3.90
C ILE A 504 24.65 7.87 4.25
N TRP A 505 23.74 7.41 5.12
CA TRP A 505 23.74 6.04 5.67
C TRP A 505 22.47 5.23 5.38
N GLY A 506 21.53 5.79 4.63
CA GLY A 506 20.32 5.11 4.17
C GLY A 506 19.14 5.18 5.13
N LYS A 507 18.03 4.58 4.68
CA LYS A 507 16.68 4.74 5.25
C LYS A 507 16.56 4.25 6.70
N SER A 508 17.21 3.15 7.05
CA SER A 508 17.22 2.62 8.43
C SER A 508 17.82 3.63 9.42
N SER A 509 18.91 4.31 9.02
CA SER A 509 19.54 5.37 9.82
C SER A 509 18.64 6.59 10.01
N MET A 510 17.81 6.92 9.01
CA MET A 510 16.79 7.96 9.14
C MET A 510 15.78 7.62 10.25
N TYR A 511 15.27 6.40 10.27
CA TYR A 511 14.31 5.96 11.30
C TYR A 511 14.92 5.89 12.70
N LYS A 512 16.22 5.60 12.83
CA LYS A 512 16.94 5.68 14.12
C LYS A 512 17.04 7.10 14.67
N VAL A 513 16.99 8.13 13.82
CA VAL A 513 16.98 9.54 14.24
C VAL A 513 15.58 9.99 14.65
N LEU A 514 14.54 9.53 13.96
CA LEU A 514 13.12 9.88 14.20
C LEU A 514 12.55 9.16 15.39
#